data_85f20325f6a177dc7fad794e8da158ab
#
_entry.id   85f20325f6a177dc7fad794e8da158ab
#
_cell.length_a   1.000
_cell.length_b   1.000
_cell.length_c   1.000
_cell.angle_alpha   90.00
_cell.angle_beta   90.00
_cell.angle_gamma   90.00
#
_symmetry.space_group_name_H-M   'P 1'
#
loop_
_entity.id
_entity.type
_entity.pdbx_description
1 polymer ?
#
loop_
_entity_poly.entity_id
_entity_poly.type
_entity_poly.pdbx_seq_one_letter_code
_entity_poly.pdbx_strand_id
1 'polypeptide(L)'
;MCIRDRNMFGDILSDEASMVTGSLGMLSSASLGEGTFGMYEPSHGSAPDIAGQNKANPIATILSAAMLLRYSFGLSKEADAVENAVKTVLKKGMRTIDIMDEGKTLLGTKEMGDAIAAEIE
;
A
#
# COMPACT_ATOMS: atom_id res chain seq x y z
N MET A 1 6.70 -5.49 17.82
CA MET A 1 5.39 -6.10 17.81
C MET A 1 4.59 -5.63 16.62
N CYS A 2 4.13 -6.52 15.80
CA CYS A 2 3.50 -6.15 14.53
C CYS A 2 2.18 -5.40 14.70
N ILE A 3 1.44 -5.62 15.79
CA ILE A 3 0.18 -4.93 16.02
C ILE A 3 0.42 -3.42 16.15
N ARG A 4 1.42 -3.04 16.91
CA ARG A 4 1.74 -1.62 17.10
C ARG A 4 2.17 -0.97 15.79
N ASP A 5 3.01 -1.66 15.05
CA ASP A 5 3.51 -1.14 13.78
C ASP A 5 2.38 -1.01 12.76
N ARG A 6 1.47 -1.99 12.75
CA ARG A 6 0.33 -1.96 11.87
C ARG A 6 -0.61 -0.79 12.19
N ASN A 7 -0.83 -0.52 13.48
CA ASN A 7 -1.67 0.60 13.89
C ASN A 7 -1.06 1.93 13.48
N MET A 8 0.24 2.07 13.66
CA MET A 8 0.95 3.27 13.24
C MET A 8 0.84 3.48 11.73
N PHE A 9 0.97 2.40 10.97
CA PHE A 9 0.82 2.46 9.52
C PHE A 9 -0.61 2.79 9.12
N GLY A 10 -1.59 2.24 9.82
CA GLY A 10 -2.99 2.55 9.60
C GLY A 10 -3.29 4.03 9.85
N ASP A 11 -2.69 4.62 10.88
CA ASP A 11 -2.86 6.04 11.17
C ASP A 11 -2.34 6.93 10.05
N ILE A 12 -1.22 6.56 9.46
CA ILE A 12 -0.66 7.31 8.33
C ILE A 12 -1.64 7.35 7.16
N LEU A 13 -2.35 6.27 6.92
CA LEU A 13 -3.28 6.15 5.81
C LEU A 13 -4.73 6.49 6.17
N SER A 14 -5.03 6.76 7.44
CA SER A 14 -6.43 6.86 7.90
C SER A 14 -7.23 7.92 7.15
N ASP A 15 -6.63 9.06 6.85
CA ASP A 15 -7.33 10.14 6.16
C ASP A 15 -7.74 9.74 4.73
N GLU A 16 -6.87 9.02 4.04
CA GLU A 16 -7.16 8.55 2.69
C GLU A 16 -8.03 7.31 2.72
N ALA A 17 -7.79 6.42 3.69
CA ALA A 17 -8.54 5.17 3.81
C ALA A 17 -10.00 5.40 4.17
N SER A 18 -10.34 6.53 4.79
CA SER A 18 -11.73 6.86 5.06
C SER A 18 -12.54 6.99 3.77
N MET A 19 -11.86 7.23 2.66
CA MET A 19 -12.47 7.35 1.34
C MET A 19 -12.59 6.02 0.60
N VAL A 20 -11.84 4.99 1.02
CA VAL A 20 -11.74 3.71 0.33
C VAL A 20 -11.83 2.58 1.35
N THR A 21 -12.95 2.44 1.98
CA THR A 21 -13.13 1.54 3.10
C THR A 21 -13.06 0.06 2.72
N GLY A 22 -12.52 -0.73 3.62
CA GLY A 22 -12.73 -2.16 3.68
C GLY A 22 -11.90 -3.06 2.78
N SER A 23 -11.09 -2.52 1.88
CA SER A 23 -10.32 -3.40 1.01
C SER A 23 -9.06 -3.94 1.69
N LEU A 24 -8.90 -5.26 1.65
CA LEU A 24 -7.67 -5.91 2.11
C LEU A 24 -6.46 -5.52 1.24
N GLY A 25 -6.71 -5.09 0.01
CA GLY A 25 -5.65 -4.62 -0.89
C GLY A 25 -4.96 -3.36 -0.42
N MET A 26 -5.47 -2.72 0.62
CA MET A 26 -4.87 -1.51 1.21
C MET A 26 -4.06 -1.80 2.46
N LEU A 27 -4.08 -3.04 2.96
CA LEU A 27 -3.47 -3.37 4.26
C LEU A 27 -2.16 -4.12 4.09
N SER A 28 -1.18 -3.71 4.87
CA SER A 28 0.11 -4.39 4.94
C SER A 28 0.44 -4.73 6.39
N SER A 29 1.36 -5.65 6.59
CA SER A 29 1.78 -6.03 7.92
C SER A 29 3.28 -6.28 7.99
N ALA A 30 3.82 -6.15 9.20
CA ALA A 30 5.23 -6.39 9.46
C ALA A 30 5.37 -7.29 10.66
N SER A 31 6.32 -8.21 10.58
CA SER A 31 6.74 -9.04 11.70
C SER A 31 8.22 -8.71 11.93
N LEU A 32 8.51 -8.04 13.04
CA LEU A 32 9.85 -7.54 13.31
C LEU A 32 10.58 -8.49 14.26
N GLY A 33 11.83 -8.81 13.89
CA GLY A 33 12.73 -9.58 14.74
C GLY A 33 13.65 -8.65 15.52
N GLU A 34 14.73 -9.21 16.02
CA GLU A 34 15.76 -8.43 16.69
C GLU A 34 16.56 -7.62 15.66
N GLY A 35 16.99 -6.43 16.04
CA GLY A 35 17.74 -5.55 15.17
C GLY A 35 16.90 -5.05 14.02
N THR A 36 17.43 -5.19 12.80
CA THR A 36 16.77 -4.67 11.60
C THR A 36 16.08 -5.76 10.78
N PHE A 37 16.10 -7.00 11.27
CA PHE A 37 15.47 -8.10 10.55
C PHE A 37 13.95 -8.00 10.65
N GLY A 38 13.27 -8.25 9.53
CA GLY A 38 11.80 -8.24 9.53
C GLY A 38 11.24 -8.92 8.30
N MET A 39 9.98 -9.30 8.39
CA MET A 39 9.22 -9.82 7.28
C MET A 39 8.04 -8.88 7.01
N TYR A 40 7.87 -8.50 5.77
CA TYR A 40 6.88 -7.52 5.36
C TYR A 40 6.03 -8.09 4.23
N GLU A 41 4.73 -8.02 4.39
CA GLU A 41 3.82 -8.61 3.42
C GLU A 41 2.47 -7.91 3.44
N PRO A 42 1.71 -7.96 2.33
CA PRO A 42 0.32 -7.54 2.38
C PRO A 42 -0.48 -8.50 3.26
N SER A 43 -1.55 -7.98 3.87
CA SER A 43 -2.39 -8.79 4.75
C SER A 43 -3.31 -9.74 3.98
N HIS A 44 -3.46 -9.53 2.68
CA HIS A 44 -4.33 -10.36 1.84
C HIS A 44 -3.60 -11.58 1.30
N GLY A 45 -4.37 -12.55 0.79
CA GLY A 45 -3.85 -13.73 0.12
C GLY A 45 -3.51 -13.47 -1.35
N SER A 46 -3.31 -14.56 -2.09
CA SER A 46 -2.85 -14.51 -3.48
C SER A 46 -3.96 -14.27 -4.50
N ALA A 47 -5.24 -14.34 -4.10
CA ALA A 47 -6.38 -14.10 -4.97
C ALA A 47 -6.27 -14.80 -6.34
N PRO A 48 -6.17 -16.14 -6.37
CA PRO A 48 -5.91 -16.87 -7.62
C PRO A 48 -7.01 -16.69 -8.68
N ASP A 49 -8.20 -16.33 -8.27
CA ASP A 49 -9.34 -16.13 -9.19
C ASP A 49 -9.15 -14.88 -10.07
N ILE A 50 -8.33 -13.92 -9.66
CA ILE A 50 -8.05 -12.74 -10.48
C ILE A 50 -6.59 -12.65 -10.93
N ALA A 51 -5.81 -13.67 -10.65
CA ALA A 51 -4.40 -13.69 -11.06
C ALA A 51 -4.29 -13.63 -12.59
N GLY A 52 -3.38 -12.81 -13.07
CA GLY A 52 -3.15 -12.63 -14.50
C GLY A 52 -4.14 -11.73 -15.21
N GLN A 53 -5.10 -11.15 -14.49
CA GLN A 53 -6.14 -10.30 -15.11
C GLN A 53 -5.88 -8.81 -14.95
N ASN A 54 -4.76 -8.42 -14.34
CA ASN A 54 -4.40 -7.01 -14.13
C ASN A 54 -5.47 -6.26 -13.31
N LYS A 55 -6.07 -6.93 -12.32
CA LYS A 55 -7.13 -6.36 -11.49
C LYS A 55 -6.74 -6.15 -10.04
N ALA A 56 -5.76 -6.89 -9.55
CA ALA A 56 -5.37 -6.83 -8.13
C ALA A 56 -4.84 -5.45 -7.75
N ASN A 57 -5.16 -5.03 -6.53
CA ASN A 57 -4.66 -3.78 -5.98
C ASN A 57 -3.23 -3.97 -5.48
N PRO A 58 -2.23 -3.28 -6.03
CA PRO A 58 -0.84 -3.46 -5.60
C PRO A 58 -0.45 -2.60 -4.39
N ILE A 59 -1.35 -1.79 -3.87
CA ILE A 59 -1.01 -0.80 -2.84
C ILE A 59 -0.47 -1.45 -1.58
N ALA A 60 -1.09 -2.54 -1.11
CA ALA A 60 -0.62 -3.21 0.10
C ALA A 60 0.82 -3.72 -0.05
N THR A 61 1.15 -4.27 -1.21
CA THR A 61 2.52 -4.74 -1.50
C THR A 61 3.50 -3.57 -1.54
N ILE A 62 3.10 -2.48 -2.16
CA ILE A 62 3.92 -1.27 -2.23
C ILE A 62 4.17 -0.70 -0.83
N LEU A 63 3.14 -0.68 0.02
CA LEU A 63 3.28 -0.21 1.39
C LEU A 63 4.13 -1.16 2.23
N SER A 64 4.09 -2.46 1.93
CA SER A 64 4.99 -3.43 2.57
C SER A 64 6.45 -3.11 2.26
N ALA A 65 6.74 -2.73 1.01
CA ALA A 65 8.08 -2.30 0.62
C ALA A 65 8.48 -1.02 1.36
N ALA A 66 7.55 -0.10 1.56
CA ALA A 66 7.84 1.11 2.34
C ALA A 66 8.19 0.77 3.78
N MET A 67 7.50 -0.21 4.37
CA MET A 67 7.83 -0.66 5.73
C MET A 67 9.23 -1.28 5.79
N LEU A 68 9.60 -2.07 4.78
CA LEU A 68 10.94 -2.64 4.68
C LEU A 68 12.00 -1.53 4.66
N LEU A 69 11.78 -0.50 3.87
CA LEU A 69 12.71 0.63 3.80
C LEU A 69 12.84 1.32 5.15
N ARG A 70 11.73 1.52 5.85
CA ARG A 70 11.70 2.24 7.12
C ARG A 70 12.33 1.45 8.26
N TYR A 71 11.93 0.19 8.42
CA TYR A 71 12.29 -0.58 9.62
C TYR A 71 13.56 -1.41 9.47
N SER A 72 13.81 -1.97 8.30
CA SER A 72 15.00 -2.80 8.09
C SER A 72 16.20 -2.00 7.60
N PHE A 73 15.98 -0.99 6.78
CA PHE A 73 17.09 -0.22 6.19
C PHE A 73 17.24 1.19 6.77
N GLY A 74 16.31 1.63 7.62
CA GLY A 74 16.38 2.96 8.21
C GLY A 74 16.22 4.10 7.21
N LEU A 75 15.65 3.82 6.06
CA LEU A 75 15.48 4.80 4.98
C LEU A 75 14.11 5.49 5.10
N SER A 76 13.94 6.29 6.17
CA SER A 76 12.66 6.91 6.47
C SER A 76 12.20 7.89 5.40
N LYS A 77 13.11 8.63 4.80
CA LYS A 77 12.75 9.59 3.74
C LYS A 77 12.21 8.86 2.51
N GLU A 78 12.85 7.77 2.14
CA GLU A 78 12.44 6.97 0.99
C GLU A 78 11.10 6.30 1.27
N ALA A 79 10.90 5.80 2.48
CA ALA A 79 9.62 5.23 2.88
C ALA A 79 8.51 6.28 2.84
N ASP A 80 8.78 7.49 3.34
CA ASP A 80 7.82 8.59 3.29
C ASP A 80 7.46 8.95 1.86
N ALA A 81 8.45 8.95 0.96
CA ALA A 81 8.20 9.25 -0.46
C ALA A 81 7.22 8.24 -1.06
N VAL A 82 7.39 6.96 -0.76
CA VAL A 82 6.48 5.92 -1.25
C VAL A 82 5.06 6.11 -0.68
N GLU A 83 4.96 6.33 0.63
CA GLU A 83 3.66 6.52 1.27
C GLU A 83 2.95 7.76 0.73
N ASN A 84 3.68 8.85 0.55
CA ASN A 84 3.12 10.08 0.00
C ASN A 84 2.68 9.91 -1.45
N ALA A 85 3.43 9.13 -2.22
CA ALA A 85 3.05 8.82 -3.60
C ALA A 85 1.71 8.08 -3.64
N VAL A 86 1.51 7.11 -2.75
CA VAL A 86 0.24 6.39 -2.65
C VAL A 86 -0.89 7.37 -2.31
N LYS A 87 -0.68 8.22 -1.32
CA LYS A 87 -1.70 9.21 -0.93
C LYS A 87 -2.04 10.14 -2.09
N THR A 88 -1.04 10.60 -2.82
CA THR A 88 -1.23 11.51 -3.94
C THR A 88 -2.08 10.87 -5.04
N VAL A 89 -1.78 9.62 -5.37
CA VAL A 89 -2.54 8.89 -6.39
C VAL A 89 -4.00 8.72 -5.95
N LEU A 90 -4.23 8.37 -4.69
CA LEU A 90 -5.58 8.23 -4.16
C LEU A 90 -6.33 9.56 -4.16
N LYS A 91 -5.67 10.65 -3.82
CA LYS A 91 -6.27 11.99 -3.85
C LYS A 91 -6.66 12.42 -5.27
N LYS A 92 -5.89 11.99 -6.25
CA LYS A 92 -6.21 12.26 -7.66
C LYS A 92 -7.40 11.44 -8.15
N GLY A 93 -7.92 10.54 -7.34
CA GLY A 93 -9.10 9.77 -7.67
C GLY A 93 -8.82 8.48 -8.43
N MET A 94 -7.58 8.03 -8.47
CA MET A 94 -7.23 6.78 -9.15
C MET A 94 -7.53 5.60 -8.23
N ARG A 95 -8.17 4.57 -8.77
CA ARG A 95 -8.63 3.42 -7.98
C ARG A 95 -8.49 2.13 -8.78
N THR A 96 -8.18 1.04 -8.06
CA THR A 96 -8.36 -0.31 -8.61
C THR A 96 -9.81 -0.75 -8.35
N ILE A 97 -10.21 -1.88 -8.95
CA ILE A 97 -11.63 -2.29 -8.93
C ILE A 97 -12.15 -2.54 -7.51
N ASP A 98 -11.29 -3.00 -6.60
CA ASP A 98 -11.68 -3.32 -5.22
C ASP A 98 -12.00 -2.08 -4.39
N ILE A 99 -11.46 -0.93 -4.76
CA ILE A 99 -11.69 0.34 -4.05
C ILE A 99 -12.35 1.39 -4.95
N MET A 100 -12.92 0.95 -6.06
CA MET A 100 -13.56 1.84 -7.01
C MET A 100 -14.80 2.49 -6.41
N ASP A 101 -15.00 3.76 -6.73
CA ASP A 101 -16.14 4.52 -6.27
C ASP A 101 -16.60 5.46 -7.39
N GLU A 102 -17.76 6.04 -7.22
CA GLU A 102 -18.34 6.95 -8.21
C GLU A 102 -17.42 8.15 -8.42
N GLY A 103 -17.25 8.52 -9.69
CA GLY A 103 -16.40 9.67 -10.03
C GLY A 103 -14.92 9.42 -9.99
N LYS A 104 -14.49 8.19 -9.72
CA LYS A 104 -13.06 7.85 -9.68
C LYS A 104 -12.63 7.21 -10.99
N THR A 105 -11.31 7.20 -11.21
CA THR A 105 -10.72 6.62 -12.41
C THR A 105 -10.24 5.21 -12.12
N LEU A 106 -10.73 4.24 -12.89
CA LEU A 106 -10.35 2.84 -12.74
C LEU A 106 -8.99 2.58 -13.37
N LEU A 107 -8.08 1.99 -12.60
CA LEU A 107 -6.76 1.55 -13.08
C LEU A 107 -6.59 0.06 -12.81
N GLY A 108 -5.82 -0.61 -13.67
CA GLY A 108 -5.39 -1.98 -13.40
C GLY A 108 -4.19 -2.02 -12.46
N THR A 109 -3.72 -3.23 -12.17
CA THR A 109 -2.57 -3.45 -11.29
C THR A 109 -1.33 -2.70 -11.77
N LYS A 110 -1.00 -2.90 -13.05
CA LYS A 110 0.19 -2.28 -13.64
C LYS A 110 0.06 -0.76 -13.68
N GLU A 111 -1.08 -0.26 -14.12
CA GLU A 111 -1.31 1.17 -14.23
C GLU A 111 -1.28 1.86 -12.87
N MET A 112 -1.80 1.21 -11.83
CA MET A 112 -1.73 1.76 -10.49
C MET A 112 -0.30 1.82 -9.99
N GLY A 113 0.47 0.75 -10.21
CA GLY A 113 1.89 0.74 -9.85
C GLY A 113 2.68 1.83 -10.58
N ASP A 114 2.43 1.98 -11.87
CA ASP A 114 3.11 3.00 -12.68
C ASP A 114 2.73 4.42 -12.19
N ALA A 115 1.46 4.63 -11.86
CA ALA A 115 1.00 5.94 -11.36
C ALA A 115 1.68 6.29 -10.03
N ILE A 116 1.80 5.32 -9.13
CA ILE A 116 2.47 5.54 -7.85
C ILE A 116 3.96 5.81 -8.07
N ALA A 117 4.60 5.03 -8.93
CA ALA A 117 6.02 5.21 -9.22
C ALA A 117 6.29 6.62 -9.78
N ALA A 118 5.39 7.14 -10.60
CA ALA A 118 5.54 8.47 -11.19
C ALA A 118 5.43 9.58 -10.14
N GLU A 119 4.81 9.32 -9.01
CA GLU A 119 4.66 10.31 -7.94
C GLU A 119 5.79 10.25 -6.90
N ILE A 120 6.66 9.26 -6.98
CA ILE A 120 7.80 9.16 -6.07
C ILE A 120 8.88 10.15 -6.51
N GLU A 121 9.32 10.97 -5.59
CA GLU A 121 10.37 11.97 -5.82
C GLU A 121 11.69 11.61 -5.18
#